data_c70fe846055a4d77714cc5040af3b1a0
#
_entry.id   c70fe846055a4d77714cc5040af3b1a0
#
_cell.length_a   1.000
_cell.length_b   1.000
_cell.length_c   1.000
_cell.angle_alpha   90.00
_cell.angle_beta   90.00
_cell.angle_gamma   90.00
#
_symmetry.space_group_name_H-M   'P 1'
#
loop_
_entity.id
_entity.type
_entity.pdbx_description
1 polymer ?
#
loop_
_entity_poly.entity_id
_entity_poly.type
_entity_poly.pdbx_seq_one_letter_code
_entity_poly.pdbx_strand_id
1 'polypeptide(L)'
;INDIRAILHSEYTVLFNPFTDYFEGLKPWDGVTDHIGRLAATVHVKSEQSVFEGYFKKWLVASIASLFDRETVNHEIFVLIGPQGSYKTTWLNKLLPPALQRYFYIKSNNNRITKDDMFSLAEFVFICMEEIDELGASELNQIKAMTTQKVVNERMAYAHYKEHRAHIASLCGTTNNVQFLTDLTGNRRWLP
;
A
#
# COMPACT_ATOMS: atom_id res chain seq x y z
N ILE A 1 -10.75 -8.26 33.87
CA ILE A 1 -10.22 -7.56 32.66
C ILE A 1 -8.72 -7.88 32.51
N ASN A 2 -7.92 -7.88 33.59
CA ASN A 2 -6.49 -8.20 33.52
C ASN A 2 -6.24 -9.65 33.11
N ASP A 3 -7.06 -10.60 33.55
CA ASP A 3 -6.93 -12.01 33.22
C ASP A 3 -7.23 -12.30 31.74
N ILE A 4 -8.22 -11.59 31.15
CA ILE A 4 -8.52 -11.71 29.72
C ILE A 4 -7.36 -11.19 28.86
N ARG A 5 -6.75 -10.05 29.28
CA ARG A 5 -5.56 -9.54 28.60
C ARG A 5 -4.39 -10.51 28.68
N ALA A 6 -4.16 -11.10 29.86
CA ALA A 6 -3.11 -12.08 30.04
C ALA A 6 -3.31 -13.32 29.14
N ILE A 7 -4.54 -13.80 28.99
CA ILE A 7 -4.87 -14.89 28.09
C ILE A 7 -4.65 -14.49 26.61
N LEU A 8 -5.12 -13.31 26.20
CA LEU A 8 -4.97 -12.82 24.83
C LEU A 8 -3.50 -12.59 24.42
N HIS A 9 -2.63 -12.29 25.39
CA HIS A 9 -1.19 -12.11 25.15
C HIS A 9 -0.35 -13.34 25.50
N SER A 10 -1.00 -14.47 25.82
CA SER A 10 -0.32 -15.73 26.13
C SER A 10 -0.12 -16.59 24.88
N GLU A 11 0.71 -17.61 24.99
CA GLU A 11 0.94 -18.60 23.92
C GLU A 11 -0.27 -19.50 23.64
N TYR A 12 -1.35 -19.38 24.43
CA TYR A 12 -2.62 -20.09 24.20
C TYR A 12 -3.42 -19.51 23.02
N THR A 13 -3.16 -18.28 22.61
CA THR A 13 -3.84 -17.68 21.46
C THR A 13 -3.12 -18.04 20.17
N VAL A 14 -3.86 -18.60 19.22
CA VAL A 14 -3.33 -18.87 17.89
C VAL A 14 -3.05 -17.53 17.20
N LEU A 15 -1.80 -17.36 16.75
CA LEU A 15 -1.44 -16.20 15.94
C LEU A 15 -2.14 -16.34 14.59
N PHE A 16 -3.03 -15.40 14.31
CA PHE A 16 -3.76 -15.33 13.06
C PHE A 16 -3.18 -14.23 12.17
N ASN A 17 -2.72 -14.61 10.98
CA ASN A 17 -2.33 -13.66 9.95
C ASN A 17 -3.34 -13.74 8.79
N PRO A 18 -4.19 -12.72 8.60
CA PRO A 18 -5.25 -12.75 7.59
C PRO A 18 -4.72 -12.84 6.15
N PHE A 19 -3.49 -12.40 5.92
CA PHE A 19 -2.87 -12.47 4.61
C PHE A 19 -2.39 -13.89 4.32
N THR A 20 -1.65 -14.49 5.24
CA THR A 20 -1.20 -15.89 5.13
C THR A 20 -2.40 -16.82 4.97
N ASP A 21 -3.41 -16.68 5.82
CA ASP A 21 -4.64 -17.49 5.78
C ASP A 21 -5.35 -17.38 4.42
N TYR A 22 -5.48 -16.16 3.89
CA TYR A 22 -6.08 -15.93 2.58
C TYR A 22 -5.28 -16.59 1.45
N PHE A 23 -3.96 -16.35 1.41
CA PHE A 23 -3.14 -16.81 0.28
C PHE A 23 -2.89 -18.32 0.30
N GLU A 24 -2.77 -18.93 1.47
CA GLU A 24 -2.66 -20.39 1.61
C GLU A 24 -3.95 -21.12 1.23
N GLY A 25 -5.10 -20.45 1.39
CA GLY A 25 -6.40 -20.96 0.96
C GLY A 25 -6.64 -20.88 -0.56
N LEU A 26 -5.78 -20.22 -1.33
CA LEU A 26 -5.92 -20.11 -2.79
C LEU A 26 -5.53 -21.42 -3.49
N LYS A 27 -6.17 -21.66 -4.62
CA LYS A 27 -5.73 -22.73 -5.53
C LYS A 27 -4.34 -22.41 -6.08
N PRO A 28 -3.44 -23.41 -6.21
CA PRO A 28 -2.15 -23.20 -6.86
C PRO A 28 -2.31 -22.59 -8.26
N TRP A 29 -1.37 -21.73 -8.62
CA TRP A 29 -1.32 -21.18 -9.98
C TRP A 29 -1.05 -22.29 -10.99
N ASP A 30 -1.69 -22.20 -12.15
CA ASP A 30 -1.56 -23.15 -13.24
C ASP A 30 -0.21 -23.08 -13.99
N GLY A 31 0.64 -22.11 -13.64
CA GLY A 31 1.95 -21.88 -14.25
C GLY A 31 1.91 -21.24 -15.65
N VAL A 32 0.73 -20.96 -16.19
CA VAL A 32 0.54 -20.49 -17.58
C VAL A 32 -0.22 -19.17 -17.64
N THR A 33 -1.30 -19.03 -16.88
CA THR A 33 -2.19 -17.88 -16.97
C THR A 33 -1.54 -16.61 -16.42
N ASP A 34 -1.36 -15.58 -17.25
CA ASP A 34 -0.91 -14.26 -16.80
C ASP A 34 -2.07 -13.46 -16.19
N HIS A 35 -2.36 -13.73 -14.94
CA HIS A 35 -3.41 -13.03 -14.20
C HIS A 35 -3.11 -11.55 -14.01
N ILE A 36 -1.83 -11.17 -13.80
CA ILE A 36 -1.44 -9.77 -13.59
C ILE A 36 -1.58 -8.98 -14.87
N GLY A 37 -1.11 -9.50 -16.01
CA GLY A 37 -1.28 -8.86 -17.30
C GLY A 37 -2.75 -8.69 -17.68
N ARG A 38 -3.58 -9.72 -17.44
CA ARG A 38 -5.03 -9.62 -17.66
C ARG A 38 -5.70 -8.54 -16.81
N LEU A 39 -5.26 -8.38 -15.56
CA LEU A 39 -5.76 -7.33 -14.68
C LEU A 39 -5.28 -5.96 -15.16
N ALA A 40 -4.00 -5.82 -15.50
CA ALA A 40 -3.45 -4.57 -16.05
C ALA A 40 -4.17 -4.14 -17.35
N ALA A 41 -4.52 -5.08 -18.22
CA ALA A 41 -5.24 -4.82 -19.46
C ALA A 41 -6.65 -4.23 -19.27
N THR A 42 -7.19 -4.23 -18.03
CA THR A 42 -8.45 -3.52 -17.72
C THR A 42 -8.30 -2.01 -17.67
N VAL A 43 -7.07 -1.50 -17.65
CA VAL A 43 -6.77 -0.07 -17.70
C VAL A 43 -6.17 0.27 -19.06
N HIS A 44 -6.82 1.15 -19.80
CA HIS A 44 -6.33 1.65 -21.07
C HIS A 44 -5.61 2.98 -20.86
N VAL A 45 -4.29 2.99 -21.06
CA VAL A 45 -3.48 4.20 -20.92
C VAL A 45 -3.28 4.91 -22.25
N LYS A 46 -3.05 6.22 -22.22
CA LYS A 46 -2.73 7.01 -23.42
C LYS A 46 -1.27 6.85 -23.86
N SER A 47 -0.41 6.47 -22.91
CA SER A 47 1.02 6.18 -23.14
C SER A 47 1.21 4.73 -23.61
N GLU A 48 2.44 4.26 -23.56
CA GLU A 48 2.75 2.89 -23.91
C GLU A 48 2.19 1.88 -22.90
N GLN A 49 1.24 1.05 -23.32
CA GLN A 49 0.55 0.08 -22.46
C GLN A 49 1.53 -0.90 -21.78
N SER A 50 2.59 -1.31 -22.48
CA SER A 50 3.62 -2.22 -21.97
C SER A 50 4.40 -1.63 -20.77
N VAL A 51 4.62 -0.32 -20.75
CA VAL A 51 5.27 0.39 -19.63
C VAL A 51 4.37 0.37 -18.41
N PHE A 52 3.09 0.67 -18.59
CA PHE A 52 2.10 0.59 -17.52
C PHE A 52 2.03 -0.83 -16.92
N GLU A 53 1.93 -1.84 -17.76
CA GLU A 53 1.88 -3.25 -17.34
C GLU A 53 3.14 -3.64 -16.56
N GLY A 54 4.32 -3.20 -17.03
CA GLY A 54 5.59 -3.41 -16.33
C GLY A 54 5.63 -2.77 -14.94
N TYR A 55 5.20 -1.52 -14.84
CA TYR A 55 5.13 -0.79 -13.57
C TYR A 55 4.12 -1.42 -12.61
N PHE A 56 2.93 -1.73 -13.09
CA PHE A 56 1.91 -2.37 -12.31
C PHE A 56 2.36 -3.74 -11.77
N LYS A 57 2.93 -4.58 -12.63
CA LYS A 57 3.45 -5.89 -12.24
C LYS A 57 4.54 -5.76 -11.18
N LYS A 58 5.51 -4.87 -11.39
CA LYS A 58 6.61 -4.63 -10.45
C LYS A 58 6.06 -4.20 -9.09
N TRP A 59 5.19 -3.21 -9.06
CA TRP A 59 4.59 -2.69 -7.84
C TRP A 59 3.75 -3.75 -7.11
N LEU A 60 2.89 -4.49 -7.84
CA LEU A 60 2.00 -5.49 -7.24
C LEU A 60 2.78 -6.68 -6.67
N VAL A 61 3.81 -7.16 -7.35
CA VAL A 61 4.67 -8.24 -6.84
C VAL A 61 5.41 -7.81 -5.58
N ALA A 62 5.97 -6.59 -5.57
CA ALA A 62 6.62 -6.06 -4.38
C ALA A 62 5.62 -5.87 -3.22
N SER A 63 4.37 -5.48 -3.52
CA SER A 63 3.30 -5.37 -2.52
C SER A 63 2.97 -6.69 -1.86
N ILE A 64 2.92 -7.77 -2.62
CA ILE A 64 2.68 -9.10 -2.05
C ILE A 64 3.90 -9.59 -1.27
N ALA A 65 5.10 -9.36 -1.77
CA ALA A 65 6.33 -9.75 -1.08
C ALA A 65 6.44 -9.10 0.32
N SER A 66 6.07 -7.82 0.45
CA SER A 66 6.12 -7.11 1.73
C SER A 66 5.13 -7.62 2.79
N LEU A 67 4.10 -8.40 2.41
CA LEU A 67 3.17 -9.01 3.35
C LEU A 67 3.78 -10.24 4.06
N PHE A 68 4.74 -10.91 3.42
CA PHE A 68 5.31 -12.18 3.89
C PHE A 68 6.75 -12.06 4.37
N ASP A 69 7.50 -11.11 3.83
CA ASP A 69 8.90 -10.90 4.20
C ASP A 69 9.05 -9.55 4.93
N ARG A 70 9.37 -9.62 6.23
CA ARG A 70 9.55 -8.44 7.09
C ARG A 70 10.73 -7.55 6.70
N GLU A 71 11.68 -8.08 5.92
CA GLU A 71 12.82 -7.33 5.42
C GLU A 71 12.52 -6.63 4.08
N THR A 72 11.47 -7.06 3.40
CA THR A 72 11.04 -6.49 2.13
C THR A 72 10.03 -5.36 2.35
N VAL A 73 10.34 -4.20 1.80
CA VAL A 73 9.43 -3.03 1.76
C VAL A 73 9.26 -2.59 0.32
N ASN A 74 8.03 -2.33 -0.09
CA ASN A 74 7.76 -1.76 -1.40
C ASN A 74 8.10 -0.26 -1.39
N HIS A 75 9.22 0.10 -1.99
CA HIS A 75 9.69 1.49 -2.05
C HIS A 75 9.01 2.31 -3.14
N GLU A 76 8.19 1.70 -3.98
CA GLU A 76 7.59 2.32 -5.14
C GLU A 76 6.15 2.73 -4.85
N ILE A 77 5.75 3.84 -5.44
CA ILE A 77 4.41 4.41 -5.33
C ILE A 77 3.76 4.34 -6.70
N PHE A 78 2.73 3.52 -6.83
CA PHE A 78 2.01 3.38 -8.08
C PHE A 78 0.96 4.48 -8.22
N VAL A 79 0.99 5.27 -9.30
CA VAL A 79 0.14 6.44 -9.47
C VAL A 79 -0.70 6.34 -10.73
N LEU A 80 -2.01 6.42 -10.59
CA LEU A 80 -2.93 6.54 -11.71
C LEU A 80 -3.21 8.02 -12.02
N ILE A 81 -2.85 8.42 -13.23
CA ILE A 81 -3.07 9.77 -13.74
C ILE A 81 -4.24 9.75 -14.73
N GLY A 82 -5.19 10.67 -14.56
CA GLY A 82 -6.31 10.77 -15.49
C GLY A 82 -7.41 11.73 -15.01
N PRO A 83 -8.40 12.02 -15.84
CA PRO A 83 -9.45 12.98 -15.51
C PRO A 83 -10.24 12.56 -14.27
N GLN A 84 -10.86 13.52 -13.63
CA GLN A 84 -11.80 13.28 -12.53
C GLN A 84 -12.94 12.36 -13.01
N GLY A 85 -13.41 11.48 -12.13
CA GLY A 85 -14.49 10.55 -12.44
C GLY A 85 -14.07 9.32 -13.27
N SER A 86 -12.77 9.13 -13.58
CA SER A 86 -12.27 7.96 -14.33
C SER A 86 -12.08 6.69 -13.47
N TYR A 87 -12.68 6.65 -12.29
CA TYR A 87 -12.68 5.48 -11.39
C TYR A 87 -11.31 4.99 -10.92
N LYS A 88 -10.28 5.86 -10.89
CA LYS A 88 -8.90 5.52 -10.49
C LYS A 88 -8.84 4.86 -9.09
N THR A 89 -9.35 5.56 -8.07
CA THR A 89 -9.39 5.06 -6.69
C THR A 89 -10.23 3.79 -6.57
N THR A 90 -11.36 3.73 -7.28
CA THR A 90 -12.22 2.55 -7.30
C THR A 90 -11.48 1.33 -7.86
N TRP A 91 -10.73 1.50 -8.94
CA TRP A 91 -9.93 0.43 -9.54
C TRP A 91 -8.84 -0.05 -8.57
N LEU A 92 -8.08 0.86 -7.94
CA LEU A 92 -7.07 0.53 -6.94
C LEU A 92 -7.69 -0.22 -5.75
N ASN A 93 -8.84 0.22 -5.27
CA ASN A 93 -9.55 -0.45 -4.18
C ASN A 93 -9.96 -1.88 -4.56
N LYS A 94 -10.37 -2.12 -5.80
CA LYS A 94 -10.78 -3.43 -6.31
C LYS A 94 -9.62 -4.42 -6.53
N LEU A 95 -8.36 -3.98 -6.41
CA LEU A 95 -7.21 -4.88 -6.43
C LEU A 95 -7.23 -5.85 -5.23
N LEU A 96 -7.78 -5.41 -4.09
CA LEU A 96 -7.95 -6.29 -2.96
C LEU A 96 -9.23 -7.13 -3.10
N PRO A 97 -9.15 -8.44 -2.86
CA PRO A 97 -10.31 -9.31 -2.85
C PRO A 97 -11.26 -8.95 -1.68
N PRO A 98 -12.54 -9.31 -1.75
CA PRO A 98 -13.53 -8.96 -0.73
C PRO A 98 -13.11 -9.32 0.70
N ALA A 99 -12.43 -10.44 0.90
CA ALA A 99 -11.96 -10.87 2.22
C ALA A 99 -10.89 -9.93 2.82
N LEU A 100 -10.12 -9.25 1.98
CA LEU A 100 -9.05 -8.34 2.38
C LEU A 100 -9.41 -6.85 2.16
N GLN A 101 -10.63 -6.54 1.74
CA GLN A 101 -11.06 -5.19 1.39
C GLN A 101 -10.88 -4.17 2.53
N ARG A 102 -11.02 -4.61 3.77
CA ARG A 102 -10.82 -3.77 4.97
C ARG A 102 -9.38 -3.27 5.15
N TYR A 103 -8.43 -3.86 4.43
CA TYR A 103 -7.01 -3.47 4.46
C TYR A 103 -6.62 -2.49 3.35
N PHE A 104 -7.62 -1.90 2.70
CA PHE A 104 -7.43 -0.75 1.82
C PHE A 104 -7.75 0.53 2.59
N TYR A 105 -6.79 1.44 2.66
CA TYR A 105 -6.95 2.72 3.34
C TYR A 105 -6.84 3.86 2.34
N ILE A 106 -7.79 4.81 2.38
CA ILE A 106 -7.75 6.02 1.59
C ILE A 106 -7.34 7.17 2.50
N LYS A 107 -6.21 7.78 2.19
CA LYS A 107 -5.79 9.03 2.80
C LYS A 107 -6.20 10.19 1.93
N SER A 108 -7.18 10.95 2.38
CA SER A 108 -7.53 12.24 1.77
C SER A 108 -6.50 13.31 2.20
N ASN A 109 -6.05 14.10 1.25
CA ASN A 109 -4.80 14.89 1.32
C ASN A 109 -4.86 16.17 2.13
N ASN A 110 -5.95 16.47 2.78
CA ASN A 110 -6.10 17.76 3.46
C ASN A 110 -5.29 17.89 4.76
N ASN A 111 -4.51 16.88 5.13
CA ASN A 111 -3.79 16.86 6.40
C ASN A 111 -2.35 16.39 6.23
N ARG A 112 -1.45 16.98 7.01
CA ARG A 112 -0.07 16.51 7.21
C ARG A 112 -0.05 15.02 7.54
N ILE A 113 1.06 14.37 7.18
CA ILE A 113 1.35 13.02 7.65
C ILE A 113 1.43 13.03 9.17
N THR A 114 0.61 12.21 9.79
CA THR A 114 0.46 12.09 11.23
C THR A 114 1.11 10.80 11.73
N LYS A 115 1.16 10.63 13.05
CA LYS A 115 1.57 9.35 13.65
C LYS A 115 0.64 8.21 13.29
N ASP A 116 -0.65 8.48 13.11
CA ASP A 116 -1.63 7.48 12.73
C ASP A 116 -1.37 6.96 11.31
N ASP A 117 -0.90 7.83 10.40
CA ASP A 117 -0.46 7.41 9.07
C ASP A 117 0.76 6.47 9.14
N MET A 118 1.63 6.64 10.13
CA MET A 118 2.75 5.73 10.35
C MET A 118 2.29 4.35 10.82
N PHE A 119 1.27 4.28 11.70
CA PHE A 119 0.68 2.99 12.10
C PHE A 119 0.02 2.28 10.91
N SER A 120 -0.61 3.05 10.02
CA SER A 120 -1.24 2.52 8.81
C SER A 120 -0.26 1.72 7.94
N LEU A 121 1.05 2.03 7.97
CA LEU A 121 2.08 1.26 7.26
C LEU A 121 2.19 -0.20 7.73
N ALA A 122 1.83 -0.47 8.99
CA ALA A 122 1.88 -1.82 9.56
C ALA A 122 0.51 -2.52 9.61
N GLU A 123 -0.56 -1.85 9.21
CA GLU A 123 -1.93 -2.34 9.35
C GLU A 123 -2.62 -2.59 8.01
N PHE A 124 -2.33 -1.79 6.99
CA PHE A 124 -2.99 -1.89 5.69
C PHE A 124 -2.10 -2.52 4.63
N VAL A 125 -2.72 -3.12 3.62
CA VAL A 125 -2.02 -3.62 2.43
C VAL A 125 -1.76 -2.50 1.45
N PHE A 126 -2.79 -1.72 1.16
CA PHE A 126 -2.69 -0.55 0.28
C PHE A 126 -3.12 0.72 1.01
N ILE A 127 -2.27 1.73 0.89
CA ILE A 127 -2.57 3.11 1.30
C ILE A 127 -2.67 3.94 0.03
N CYS A 128 -3.88 4.37 -0.31
CA CYS A 128 -4.16 5.19 -1.48
C CYS A 128 -4.22 6.66 -1.09
N MET A 129 -3.35 7.46 -1.68
CA MET A 129 -3.36 8.91 -1.55
C MET A 129 -4.13 9.50 -2.72
N GLU A 130 -5.21 10.21 -2.44
CA GLU A 130 -5.97 10.91 -3.46
C GLU A 130 -5.39 12.31 -3.69
N GLU A 131 -5.54 12.83 -4.90
CA GLU A 131 -5.19 14.21 -5.27
C GLU A 131 -3.74 14.58 -4.91
N ILE A 132 -2.78 13.69 -5.27
CA ILE A 132 -1.36 13.88 -4.93
C ILE A 132 -0.81 15.23 -5.44
N ASP A 133 -1.40 15.78 -6.49
CA ASP A 133 -1.05 17.08 -7.07
C ASP A 133 -1.36 18.28 -6.15
N GLU A 134 -2.17 18.10 -5.12
CA GLU A 134 -2.43 19.11 -4.11
C GLU A 134 -1.36 19.14 -2.99
N LEU A 135 -0.50 18.12 -2.95
CA LEU A 135 0.57 18.03 -1.96
C LEU A 135 1.72 18.97 -2.26
N GLY A 136 2.19 19.65 -1.23
CA GLY A 136 3.41 20.44 -1.31
C GLY A 136 4.69 19.58 -1.31
N ALA A 137 5.82 20.22 -1.61
CA ALA A 137 7.12 19.53 -1.64
C ALA A 137 7.49 18.87 -0.30
N SER A 138 7.06 19.46 0.83
CA SER A 138 7.30 18.92 2.17
C SER A 138 6.57 17.58 2.37
N GLU A 139 5.30 17.54 2.00
CA GLU A 139 4.46 16.35 2.11
C GLU A 139 4.96 15.23 1.18
N LEU A 140 5.30 15.55 -0.06
CA LEU A 140 5.89 14.61 -1.00
C LEU A 140 7.20 14.00 -0.46
N ASN A 141 8.03 14.79 0.21
CA ASN A 141 9.26 14.29 0.83
C ASN A 141 8.96 13.38 2.04
N GLN A 142 7.94 13.69 2.82
CA GLN A 142 7.51 12.83 3.93
C GLN A 142 7.00 11.48 3.41
N ILE A 143 6.21 11.48 2.33
CA ILE A 143 5.75 10.25 1.66
C ILE A 143 6.95 9.42 1.18
N LYS A 144 7.93 10.05 0.51
CA LYS A 144 9.17 9.39 0.09
C LYS A 144 9.93 8.77 1.28
N ALA A 145 9.94 9.43 2.43
CA ALA A 145 10.55 8.88 3.65
C ALA A 145 9.78 7.68 4.20
N MET A 146 8.45 7.74 4.19
CA MET A 146 7.60 6.61 4.61
C MET A 146 7.88 5.34 3.82
N THR A 147 8.08 5.42 2.49
CA THR A 147 8.36 4.24 1.65
C THR A 147 9.68 3.54 1.98
N THR A 148 10.59 4.19 2.69
CA THR A 148 11.90 3.61 3.04
C THR A 148 11.98 3.08 4.46
N GLN A 149 10.97 3.32 5.26
CA GLN A 149 10.95 2.92 6.65
C GLN A 149 10.59 1.44 6.78
N LYS A 150 11.51 0.60 7.24
CA LYS A 150 11.29 -0.85 7.40
C LYS A 150 10.43 -1.22 8.61
N VAL A 151 10.51 -0.43 9.67
CA VAL A 151 9.87 -0.74 10.95
C VAL A 151 9.15 0.49 11.47
N VAL A 152 7.91 0.32 11.85
CA VAL A 152 7.12 1.33 12.53
C VAL A 152 7.40 1.23 14.03
N ASN A 153 8.08 2.24 14.58
CA ASN A 153 8.50 2.30 15.98
C ASN A 153 7.72 3.38 16.74
N GLU A 154 6.41 3.33 16.67
CA GLU A 154 5.56 4.31 17.32
C GLU A 154 4.83 3.71 18.53
N ARG A 155 4.47 4.57 19.47
CA ARG A 155 3.65 4.19 20.61
C ARG A 155 2.19 4.52 20.29
N MET A 156 1.33 3.51 20.30
CA MET A 156 -0.11 3.72 20.18
C MET A 156 -0.61 4.60 21.35
N ALA A 157 -1.70 5.33 21.10
CA ALA A 157 -2.36 6.07 22.15
C ALA A 157 -2.73 5.11 23.30
N TYR A 158 -2.37 5.49 24.54
CA TYR A 158 -2.57 4.70 25.76
C TYR A 158 -1.75 3.39 25.87
N ALA A 159 -0.85 3.08 24.95
CA ALA A 159 0.07 1.96 25.13
C ALA A 159 1.22 2.32 26.08
N HIS A 160 1.65 1.37 26.91
CA HIS A 160 2.75 1.58 27.85
C HIS A 160 4.12 1.50 27.14
N TYR A 161 4.23 0.75 26.04
CA TYR A 161 5.47 0.49 25.33
C TYR A 161 5.35 0.82 23.85
N LYS A 162 6.49 1.11 23.20
CA LYS A 162 6.61 1.15 21.74
C LYS A 162 6.57 -0.26 21.22
N GLU A 163 5.81 -0.48 20.17
CA GLU A 163 5.80 -1.75 19.44
C GLU A 163 6.60 -1.62 18.15
N HIS A 164 7.39 -2.65 17.86
CA HIS A 164 8.13 -2.78 16.61
C HIS A 164 7.28 -3.58 15.63
N ARG A 165 6.66 -2.91 14.68
CA ARG A 165 5.83 -3.54 13.66
C ARG A 165 6.51 -3.44 12.30
N ALA A 166 6.49 -4.52 11.53
CA ALA A 166 6.99 -4.50 10.16
C ALA A 166 6.13 -3.56 9.29
N HIS A 167 6.75 -2.85 8.37
CA HIS A 167 6.06 -2.11 7.34
C HIS A 167 5.61 -3.09 6.25
N ILE A 168 4.32 -3.28 6.10
CA ILE A 168 3.71 -4.19 5.13
C ILE A 168 2.97 -3.46 4.01
N ALA A 169 2.63 -2.19 4.20
CA ALA A 169 1.82 -1.43 3.26
C ALA A 169 2.58 -1.07 1.98
N SER A 170 1.85 -1.04 0.89
CA SER A 170 2.31 -0.44 -0.35
C SER A 170 1.53 0.83 -0.66
N LEU A 171 2.25 1.86 -1.06
CA LEU A 171 1.64 3.14 -1.37
C LEU A 171 1.17 3.16 -2.83
N CYS A 172 0.00 3.71 -3.04
CA CYS A 172 -0.50 4.07 -4.36
C CYS A 172 -1.17 5.44 -4.31
N GLY A 173 -1.52 5.98 -5.45
CA GLY A 173 -2.19 7.26 -5.46
C GLY A 173 -2.87 7.61 -6.76
N THR A 174 -3.62 8.70 -6.73
CA THR A 174 -4.34 9.23 -7.87
C THR A 174 -4.10 10.72 -8.03
N THR A 175 -4.04 11.17 -9.27
CA THR A 175 -3.94 12.59 -9.61
C THR A 175 -4.67 12.89 -10.91
N ASN A 176 -5.08 14.13 -11.08
CA ASN A 176 -5.62 14.65 -12.33
C ASN A 176 -4.55 15.40 -13.15
N ASN A 177 -3.41 15.70 -12.54
CA ASN A 177 -2.34 16.47 -13.15
C ASN A 177 -1.18 15.58 -13.62
N VAL A 178 -0.87 15.62 -14.90
CA VAL A 178 0.25 14.87 -15.49
C VAL A 178 1.59 15.36 -14.97
N GLN A 179 1.69 16.64 -14.58
CA GLN A 179 2.91 17.27 -14.08
C GLN A 179 2.93 17.39 -12.56
N PHE A 180 2.45 16.40 -11.83
CA PHE A 180 2.38 16.43 -10.36
C PHE A 180 3.76 16.35 -9.70
N LEU A 181 4.78 15.84 -10.40
CA LEU A 181 6.16 15.77 -9.93
C LEU A 181 6.92 17.01 -10.39
N THR A 182 7.07 17.98 -9.49
CA THR A 182 7.80 19.23 -9.75
C THR A 182 9.29 19.15 -9.39
N ASP A 183 9.69 18.13 -8.60
CA ASP A 183 11.07 17.91 -8.19
C ASP A 183 11.80 17.05 -9.24
N LEU A 184 12.88 17.56 -9.81
CA LEU A 184 13.72 16.84 -10.77
C LEU A 184 14.54 15.72 -10.10
N THR A 185 14.64 15.71 -8.78
CA THR A 185 15.38 14.73 -8.00
C THR A 185 14.44 13.82 -7.19
N GLY A 186 14.72 12.54 -7.16
CA GLY A 186 13.94 11.61 -6.31
C GLY A 186 12.64 11.08 -6.92
N ASN A 187 12.42 11.24 -8.22
CA ASN A 187 11.22 10.72 -8.91
C ASN A 187 11.25 9.19 -9.13
N ARG A 188 12.35 8.52 -8.85
CA ARG A 188 12.54 7.07 -9.07
C ARG A 188 11.55 6.17 -8.32
N ARG A 189 10.88 6.71 -7.30
CA ARG A 189 9.89 5.95 -6.50
C ARG A 189 8.49 6.01 -7.09
N TRP A 190 8.25 6.95 -7.97
CA TRP A 190 6.94 7.15 -8.57
C TRP A 190 6.82 6.36 -9.86
N LEU A 191 5.81 5.51 -9.94
CA LEU A 191 5.45 4.74 -11.13
C LEU A 191 4.13 5.29 -11.68
N PRO A 192 4.18 6.32 -12.55
CA PRO A 192 3.00 6.99 -13.09
C PRO A 192 2.36 6.19 -14.23
#